data_0dd6a7ed43b1458ce819899369c96eef
#
_entry.id   0dd6a7ed43b1458ce819899369c96eef
#
_cell.length_a   1.000
_cell.length_b   1.000
_cell.length_c   1.000
_cell.angle_alpha   90.00
_cell.angle_beta   90.00
_cell.angle_gamma   90.00
#
_symmetry.space_group_name_H-M   'P 1'
#
loop_
_entity.id
_entity.type
_entity.pdbx_description
1 polymer ?
#
loop_
_entity_poly.entity_id
_entity_poly.type
_entity_poly.pdbx_seq_one_letter_code
_entity_poly.pdbx_strand_id
1 'polypeptide(L)'
;MSYLEKPFRGIDFFIDTVQDLKSMKKEDRPPVLVYGDPDIDGLVSMREFLLFLEKELKDESIPYYVNNNRSHGFFIPSEKLRGYYVFCVDFSIEQDKMDELVANGVNIVSVDHHECQETFISSYEYEEEEIKGTITDSDGAFGFVINNQYPFEDPEWTFQSGMGVLYHCIGEYYRQVYDSTEYLDNKTTRALVGLTLLSDVRNIEMPEARQFLDALYTHPNEGYIGYLIESVLSKDYTFGLPCMDRNFVDYTFSPKVNSLFRFNRKDLACAFILGYGYPLEDYQTLQREFVEYLEGNITKKEYPNITFIEIPSTGLSEDEKSYVTNFVGLLASRYVTSSNVVIAYYSDDGVYGRASFRGSIQSIDFRRELNKLGLDGRGHASAYGILNFQPSEQLFESLNKRCTELFADVKEEVIFRDVPHLSLWIKTPSKGYRTSKENCYLLNHHRIYLRYTGDLSRIEKKRGNDRYSIYSVDGIEVKCFNNELTFENGLILPMLEKGRPVLQLARFIDE
;
A
#
# COMPACT_ATOMS: atom_id res chain seq x y z
N MET A 1 -22.37 12.84 9.54
CA MET A 1 -22.74 12.75 8.11
C MET A 1 -22.60 11.30 7.72
N SER A 2 -23.59 10.72 7.06
CA SER A 2 -23.45 9.36 6.59
C SER A 2 -22.43 9.36 5.44
N TYR A 3 -21.56 8.39 5.40
CA TYR A 3 -20.53 8.15 4.36
C TYR A 3 -21.07 8.11 2.93
N LEU A 4 -22.37 8.06 2.76
CA LEU A 4 -23.08 7.91 1.51
C LEU A 4 -23.51 9.24 0.87
N GLU A 5 -23.26 10.38 1.53
CA GLU A 5 -23.80 11.67 1.06
C GLU A 5 -22.90 12.41 0.06
N LYS A 6 -21.67 11.91 -0.19
CA LYS A 6 -20.77 12.52 -1.18
C LYS A 6 -20.00 11.42 -1.94
N PRO A 7 -20.60 10.82 -2.96
CA PRO A 7 -19.89 9.90 -3.84
C PRO A 7 -18.77 10.65 -4.56
N PHE A 8 -17.71 9.93 -4.95
CA PHE A 8 -16.66 10.48 -5.81
C PHE A 8 -17.25 10.96 -7.12
N ARG A 9 -16.68 12.01 -7.66
CA ARG A 9 -17.11 12.52 -8.96
C ARG A 9 -16.87 11.47 -10.04
N GLY A 10 -17.81 11.34 -10.96
CA GLY A 10 -17.76 10.35 -12.02
C GLY A 10 -18.37 8.99 -11.70
N ILE A 11 -18.86 8.79 -10.51
CA ILE A 11 -19.57 7.54 -10.16
C ILE A 11 -20.80 7.37 -11.04
N ASP A 12 -21.53 8.43 -11.37
CA ASP A 12 -22.71 8.35 -12.24
C ASP A 12 -22.32 7.79 -13.62
N PHE A 13 -21.19 8.24 -14.18
CA PHE A 13 -20.68 7.71 -15.44
C PHE A 13 -20.28 6.22 -15.35
N PHE A 14 -19.69 5.81 -14.23
CA PHE A 14 -19.42 4.39 -13.97
C PHE A 14 -20.72 3.58 -13.93
N ILE A 15 -21.74 4.10 -13.25
CA ILE A 15 -23.07 3.46 -13.13
C ILE A 15 -23.73 3.32 -14.51
N ASP A 16 -23.75 4.39 -15.28
CA ASP A 16 -24.33 4.41 -16.63
C ASP A 16 -23.60 3.42 -17.54
N THR A 17 -22.26 3.39 -17.51
CA THR A 17 -21.46 2.44 -18.30
C THR A 17 -21.82 0.99 -17.97
N VAL A 18 -21.95 0.65 -16.69
CA VAL A 18 -22.33 -0.73 -16.29
C VAL A 18 -23.78 -1.03 -16.66
N GLN A 19 -24.70 -0.09 -16.53
CA GLN A 19 -26.10 -0.27 -16.91
C GLN A 19 -26.24 -0.44 -18.43
N ASP A 20 -25.52 0.32 -19.22
CA ASP A 20 -25.51 0.17 -20.69
C ASP A 20 -25.05 -1.21 -21.10
N LEU A 21 -23.90 -1.69 -20.56
CA LEU A 21 -23.42 -3.04 -20.80
C LEU A 21 -24.44 -4.11 -20.37
N LYS A 22 -25.11 -3.92 -19.24
CA LYS A 22 -26.12 -4.83 -18.71
C LYS A 22 -27.38 -4.86 -19.58
N SER A 23 -27.78 -3.72 -20.18
CA SER A 23 -28.95 -3.62 -21.04
C SER A 23 -28.81 -4.39 -22.36
N MET A 24 -27.57 -4.61 -22.81
CA MET A 24 -27.26 -5.32 -24.03
C MET A 24 -27.44 -6.84 -23.86
N LYS A 25 -27.88 -7.52 -24.91
CA LYS A 25 -27.84 -8.96 -24.92
C LYS A 25 -26.40 -9.46 -24.93
N LYS A 26 -26.17 -10.63 -24.33
CA LYS A 26 -24.79 -11.16 -24.21
C LYS A 26 -24.08 -11.29 -25.55
N GLU A 27 -24.81 -11.71 -26.61
CA GLU A 27 -24.30 -11.86 -27.97
C GLU A 27 -23.94 -10.55 -28.68
N ASP A 28 -24.57 -9.45 -28.28
CA ASP A 28 -24.39 -8.10 -28.86
C ASP A 28 -23.48 -7.21 -28.01
N ARG A 29 -23.12 -7.69 -26.81
CA ARG A 29 -22.30 -6.92 -25.85
C ARG A 29 -20.87 -6.84 -26.34
N PRO A 30 -20.25 -5.64 -26.31
CA PRO A 30 -18.82 -5.48 -26.52
C PRO A 30 -18.00 -6.33 -25.54
N PRO A 31 -16.82 -6.80 -25.93
CA PRO A 31 -15.96 -7.52 -25.02
C PRO A 31 -15.52 -6.63 -23.86
N VAL A 32 -15.56 -7.17 -22.65
CA VAL A 32 -15.15 -6.50 -21.41
C VAL A 32 -13.84 -7.10 -20.92
N LEU A 33 -12.93 -6.26 -20.44
CA LEU A 33 -11.67 -6.68 -19.83
C LEU A 33 -11.48 -5.94 -18.49
N VAL A 34 -11.13 -6.66 -17.43
CA VAL A 34 -10.71 -6.08 -16.16
C VAL A 34 -9.18 -6.10 -16.08
N TYR A 35 -8.58 -4.95 -15.84
CA TYR A 35 -7.13 -4.77 -15.75
C TYR A 35 -6.77 -4.32 -14.33
N GLY A 36 -6.03 -5.15 -13.58
CA GLY A 36 -5.63 -4.89 -12.19
C GLY A 36 -4.15 -4.58 -12.03
N ASP A 37 -3.80 -3.81 -11.00
CA ASP A 37 -2.42 -3.58 -10.61
C ASP A 37 -1.78 -4.84 -9.99
N PRO A 38 -0.46 -5.06 -10.17
CA PRO A 38 0.23 -6.26 -9.68
C PRO A 38 0.62 -6.17 -8.21
N ASP A 39 -0.32 -5.91 -7.33
CA ASP A 39 -0.17 -5.97 -5.88
C ASP A 39 -1.43 -6.46 -5.17
N ILE A 40 -1.49 -6.37 -3.85
CA ILE A 40 -2.61 -6.91 -3.08
C ILE A 40 -3.86 -6.07 -3.27
N ASP A 41 -3.74 -4.75 -3.29
CA ASP A 41 -4.88 -3.85 -3.48
C ASP A 41 -5.49 -4.04 -4.86
N GLY A 42 -4.66 -4.02 -5.92
CA GLY A 42 -5.12 -4.24 -7.29
C GLY A 42 -5.74 -5.62 -7.50
N LEU A 43 -5.19 -6.68 -6.92
CA LEU A 43 -5.76 -8.02 -7.05
C LEU A 43 -7.08 -8.18 -6.28
N VAL A 44 -7.18 -7.62 -5.07
CA VAL A 44 -8.43 -7.67 -4.30
C VAL A 44 -9.50 -6.83 -4.98
N SER A 45 -9.15 -5.64 -5.48
CA SER A 45 -10.03 -4.79 -6.29
C SER A 45 -10.52 -5.52 -7.54
N MET A 46 -9.61 -6.14 -8.28
CA MET A 46 -9.94 -6.92 -9.48
C MET A 46 -10.90 -8.06 -9.16
N ARG A 47 -10.67 -8.82 -8.09
CA ARG A 47 -11.56 -9.91 -7.67
C ARG A 47 -12.96 -9.39 -7.37
N GLU A 48 -13.08 -8.39 -6.53
CA GLU A 48 -14.40 -7.85 -6.15
C GLU A 48 -15.13 -7.26 -7.34
N PHE A 49 -14.40 -6.64 -8.25
CA PHE A 49 -14.98 -6.10 -9.47
C PHE A 49 -15.42 -7.18 -10.47
N LEU A 50 -14.64 -8.25 -10.63
CA LEU A 50 -15.05 -9.40 -11.43
C LEU A 50 -16.34 -10.02 -10.89
N LEU A 51 -16.44 -10.28 -9.59
CA LEU A 51 -17.65 -10.82 -8.96
C LEU A 51 -18.86 -9.89 -9.15
N PHE A 52 -18.65 -8.57 -9.07
CA PHE A 52 -19.69 -7.59 -9.36
C PHE A 52 -20.15 -7.65 -10.81
N LEU A 53 -19.22 -7.62 -11.77
CA LEU A 53 -19.55 -7.67 -13.21
C LEU A 53 -20.17 -9.01 -13.61
N GLU A 54 -19.65 -10.14 -13.11
CA GLU A 54 -20.22 -11.48 -13.35
C GLU A 54 -21.69 -11.54 -12.95
N LYS A 55 -22.03 -10.98 -11.79
CA LYS A 55 -23.40 -10.90 -11.30
C LYS A 55 -24.28 -9.99 -12.16
N GLU A 56 -23.81 -8.77 -12.44
CA GLU A 56 -24.59 -7.76 -13.16
C GLU A 56 -24.76 -8.09 -14.65
N LEU A 57 -23.70 -8.56 -15.28
CA LEU A 57 -23.71 -8.90 -16.70
C LEU A 57 -24.16 -10.35 -16.97
N LYS A 58 -24.32 -11.18 -15.93
CA LYS A 58 -24.61 -12.61 -16.01
C LYS A 58 -23.61 -13.34 -16.93
N ASP A 59 -22.33 -13.04 -16.74
CA ASP A 59 -21.24 -13.57 -17.53
C ASP A 59 -20.05 -13.95 -16.64
N GLU A 60 -19.84 -15.25 -16.41
CA GLU A 60 -18.75 -15.79 -15.59
C GLU A 60 -17.42 -15.91 -16.36
N SER A 61 -17.37 -15.45 -17.61
CA SER A 61 -16.21 -15.60 -18.49
C SER A 61 -15.49 -14.27 -18.78
N ILE A 62 -15.69 -13.26 -17.95
CA ILE A 62 -15.05 -11.95 -18.13
C ILE A 62 -13.54 -12.10 -17.96
N PRO A 63 -12.75 -11.80 -18.99
CA PRO A 63 -11.31 -11.90 -18.91
C PRO A 63 -10.72 -10.83 -18.00
N TYR A 64 -9.60 -11.17 -17.37
CA TYR A 64 -8.80 -10.22 -16.61
C TYR A 64 -7.34 -10.23 -17.04
N TYR A 65 -6.64 -9.14 -16.75
CA TYR A 65 -5.22 -9.01 -17.01
C TYR A 65 -4.51 -8.33 -15.82
N VAL A 66 -3.33 -8.83 -15.49
CA VAL A 66 -2.41 -8.23 -14.51
C VAL A 66 -1.02 -8.23 -15.12
N ASN A 67 -0.26 -7.18 -14.91
CA ASN A 67 1.11 -7.08 -15.42
C ASN A 67 2.03 -8.19 -14.91
N ASN A 68 3.00 -8.59 -15.74
CA ASN A 68 3.99 -9.59 -15.33
C ASN A 68 4.99 -9.04 -14.31
N ASN A 69 5.30 -7.76 -14.41
CA ASN A 69 6.29 -7.08 -13.60
C ASN A 69 5.57 -6.16 -12.63
N ARG A 70 6.18 -5.84 -11.49
CA ARG A 70 5.70 -4.77 -10.59
C ARG A 70 5.84 -3.38 -11.24
N SER A 71 5.50 -3.25 -12.50
CA SER A 71 5.46 -1.97 -13.20
C SER A 71 4.02 -1.52 -13.32
N HIS A 72 3.74 -0.37 -12.73
CA HIS A 72 2.49 0.32 -12.93
C HIS A 72 2.44 0.83 -14.39
N GLY A 73 1.31 0.68 -15.04
CA GLY A 73 1.11 1.14 -16.41
C GLY A 73 0.32 0.16 -17.27
N PHE A 74 -0.13 0.65 -18.41
CA PHE A 74 -0.93 -0.10 -19.36
C PHE A 74 -0.07 -0.65 -20.51
N PHE A 75 0.05 -1.97 -20.64
CA PHE A 75 0.99 -2.62 -21.57
C PHE A 75 0.34 -3.43 -22.67
N ILE A 76 -0.99 -3.48 -22.74
CA ILE A 76 -1.66 -4.17 -23.85
C ILE A 76 -1.65 -3.21 -25.05
N PRO A 77 -1.22 -3.67 -26.25
CA PRO A 77 -1.30 -2.87 -27.47
C PRO A 77 -2.75 -2.46 -27.77
N SER A 78 -2.98 -1.18 -28.07
CA SER A 78 -4.30 -0.60 -28.28
C SER A 78 -5.08 -1.25 -29.42
N GLU A 79 -4.40 -1.64 -30.51
CA GLU A 79 -4.99 -2.31 -31.67
C GLU A 79 -5.62 -3.69 -31.34
N LYS A 80 -5.22 -4.31 -30.21
CA LYS A 80 -5.81 -5.58 -29.74
C LYS A 80 -7.09 -5.38 -28.94
N LEU A 81 -7.37 -4.15 -28.54
CA LEU A 81 -8.48 -3.80 -27.65
C LEU A 81 -9.58 -2.98 -28.34
N ARG A 82 -9.50 -2.79 -29.66
CA ARG A 82 -10.51 -2.02 -30.39
C ARG A 82 -11.92 -2.55 -30.12
N GLY A 83 -12.81 -1.67 -29.70
CA GLY A 83 -14.20 -2.00 -29.34
C GLY A 83 -14.38 -2.67 -27.97
N TYR A 84 -13.31 -2.82 -27.19
CA TYR A 84 -13.40 -3.31 -25.82
C TYR A 84 -13.88 -2.23 -24.86
N TYR A 85 -14.52 -2.67 -23.77
CA TYR A 85 -14.66 -1.94 -22.54
C TYR A 85 -13.60 -2.43 -21.55
N VAL A 86 -12.65 -1.56 -21.20
CA VAL A 86 -11.56 -1.89 -20.29
C VAL A 86 -11.78 -1.17 -18.97
N PHE A 87 -11.92 -1.92 -17.90
CA PHE A 87 -11.98 -1.39 -16.55
C PHE A 87 -10.63 -1.58 -15.88
N CYS A 88 -9.95 -0.47 -15.58
CA CYS A 88 -8.72 -0.47 -14.84
C CYS A 88 -9.04 -0.25 -13.34
N VAL A 89 -8.55 -1.13 -12.49
CA VAL A 89 -8.76 -1.04 -11.04
C VAL A 89 -7.43 -0.92 -10.33
N ASP A 90 -7.35 0.06 -9.43
CA ASP A 90 -6.17 0.36 -8.64
C ASP A 90 -4.98 0.91 -9.45
N PHE A 91 -5.21 1.51 -10.59
CA PHE A 91 -4.22 2.35 -11.27
C PHE A 91 -4.85 3.30 -12.29
N SER A 92 -4.20 4.44 -12.52
CA SER A 92 -4.53 5.37 -13.60
C SER A 92 -3.65 5.13 -14.81
N ILE A 93 -4.23 5.31 -15.98
CA ILE A 93 -3.51 5.29 -17.25
C ILE A 93 -2.93 6.69 -17.50
N GLU A 94 -1.69 6.78 -17.96
CA GLU A 94 -1.09 8.05 -18.34
C GLU A 94 -1.89 8.71 -19.48
N GLN A 95 -1.97 10.06 -19.50
CA GLN A 95 -2.78 10.83 -20.46
C GLN A 95 -2.52 10.41 -21.91
N ASP A 96 -1.24 10.43 -22.33
CA ASP A 96 -0.87 10.09 -23.71
C ASP A 96 -1.31 8.67 -24.10
N LYS A 97 -1.28 7.73 -23.12
CA LYS A 97 -1.72 6.37 -23.36
C LYS A 97 -3.24 6.25 -23.37
N MET A 98 -3.93 7.03 -22.56
CA MET A 98 -5.38 7.13 -22.58
C MET A 98 -5.85 7.66 -23.94
N ASP A 99 -5.24 8.74 -24.42
CA ASP A 99 -5.53 9.32 -25.74
C ASP A 99 -5.31 8.32 -26.88
N GLU A 100 -4.18 7.59 -26.86
CA GLU A 100 -3.90 6.52 -27.82
C GLU A 100 -4.99 5.44 -27.82
N LEU A 101 -5.38 4.96 -26.63
CA LEU A 101 -6.38 3.89 -26.50
C LEU A 101 -7.74 4.35 -27.01
N VAL A 102 -8.20 5.54 -26.61
CA VAL A 102 -9.48 6.10 -27.05
C VAL A 102 -9.47 6.34 -28.57
N ALA A 103 -8.40 6.92 -29.12
CA ALA A 103 -8.27 7.10 -30.58
C ALA A 103 -8.27 5.78 -31.37
N ASN A 104 -7.95 4.65 -30.72
CA ASN A 104 -8.07 3.32 -31.31
C ASN A 104 -9.44 2.65 -31.05
N GLY A 105 -10.42 3.39 -30.52
CA GLY A 105 -11.78 2.90 -30.29
C GLY A 105 -11.90 1.98 -29.06
N VAL A 106 -11.13 2.22 -28.01
CA VAL A 106 -11.20 1.51 -26.72
C VAL A 106 -11.95 2.37 -25.72
N ASN A 107 -12.96 1.79 -25.08
CA ASN A 107 -13.66 2.45 -23.96
C ASN A 107 -12.97 2.11 -22.65
N ILE A 108 -12.62 3.11 -21.84
CA ILE A 108 -11.82 2.91 -20.64
C ILE A 108 -12.49 3.59 -19.43
N VAL A 109 -12.64 2.83 -18.37
CA VAL A 109 -12.98 3.35 -17.03
C VAL A 109 -11.87 2.94 -16.07
N SER A 110 -11.21 3.93 -15.47
CA SER A 110 -10.17 3.72 -14.46
C SER A 110 -10.72 4.12 -13.09
N VAL A 111 -10.57 3.24 -12.10
CA VAL A 111 -10.90 3.49 -10.68
C VAL A 111 -9.60 3.38 -9.89
N ASP A 112 -9.13 4.49 -9.33
CA ASP A 112 -7.78 4.60 -8.79
C ASP A 112 -7.72 5.49 -7.54
N HIS A 113 -6.60 5.42 -6.85
CA HIS A 113 -6.30 6.19 -5.65
C HIS A 113 -4.86 6.76 -5.62
N HIS A 114 -4.09 6.53 -6.66
CA HIS A 114 -2.73 7.07 -6.77
C HIS A 114 -2.75 8.58 -7.00
N GLU A 115 -1.65 9.27 -6.68
CA GLU A 115 -1.53 10.69 -6.93
C GLU A 115 -1.75 11.01 -8.43
N CYS A 116 -2.64 11.94 -8.68
CA CYS A 116 -2.95 12.38 -10.04
C CYS A 116 -1.77 13.13 -10.64
N GLN A 117 -1.47 12.88 -11.91
CA GLN A 117 -0.51 13.68 -12.64
C GLN A 117 -1.08 15.09 -12.87
N GLU A 118 -0.24 16.13 -12.79
CA GLU A 118 -0.67 17.51 -12.99
C GLU A 118 -1.30 17.74 -14.39
N THR A 119 -0.86 16.98 -15.40
CA THR A 119 -1.43 17.01 -16.76
C THR A 119 -2.88 16.52 -16.82
N PHE A 120 -3.24 15.51 -16.03
CA PHE A 120 -4.62 15.06 -15.91
C PHE A 120 -5.51 16.13 -15.26
N ILE A 121 -5.00 16.83 -14.25
CA ILE A 121 -5.70 17.90 -13.55
C ILE A 121 -5.98 19.07 -14.50
N SER A 122 -5.03 19.45 -15.37
CA SER A 122 -5.17 20.58 -16.29
C SER A 122 -6.09 20.30 -17.49
N SER A 123 -6.30 19.04 -17.86
CA SER A 123 -7.23 18.66 -18.93
C SER A 123 -8.67 18.50 -18.43
N TYR A 124 -8.89 18.48 -17.12
CA TYR A 124 -10.20 18.42 -16.49
C TYR A 124 -10.64 19.82 -16.04
N GLU A 125 -11.07 20.69 -16.95
CA GLU A 125 -11.77 21.92 -16.60
C GLU A 125 -13.19 21.60 -16.11
N TYR A 126 -13.53 22.10 -14.95
CA TYR A 126 -14.83 21.94 -14.32
C TYR A 126 -15.77 23.11 -14.68
N GLU A 127 -16.81 22.85 -15.45
CA GLU A 127 -18.03 23.66 -15.44
C GLU A 127 -19.06 22.90 -14.61
N GLU A 128 -19.83 23.61 -13.80
CA GLU A 128 -20.64 23.12 -12.68
C GLU A 128 -21.64 21.97 -12.97
N GLU A 129 -21.85 21.56 -14.21
CA GLU A 129 -22.85 20.56 -14.59
C GLU A 129 -22.34 19.45 -15.53
N GLU A 130 -21.11 19.49 -16.05
CA GLU A 130 -20.56 18.45 -16.92
C GLU A 130 -19.17 17.99 -16.47
N ILE A 131 -18.99 16.68 -16.38
CA ILE A 131 -17.68 16.09 -16.14
C ILE A 131 -16.87 16.22 -17.42
N LYS A 132 -16.06 17.27 -17.54
CA LYS A 132 -15.06 17.41 -18.59
C LYS A 132 -13.83 16.59 -18.25
N GLY A 133 -13.89 15.32 -18.37
CA GLY A 133 -12.78 14.38 -18.18
C GLY A 133 -12.98 13.16 -19.03
N THR A 134 -14.02 13.22 -19.86
CA THR A 134 -14.27 12.19 -20.86
C THR A 134 -13.58 12.59 -22.13
N ILE A 135 -12.49 11.90 -22.44
CA ILE A 135 -11.90 11.98 -23.78
C ILE A 135 -12.81 11.15 -24.67
N THR A 136 -13.38 11.77 -25.67
CA THR A 136 -14.18 11.09 -26.67
C THR A 136 -13.53 11.25 -28.04
N ASP A 137 -13.48 10.17 -28.82
CA ASP A 137 -13.14 10.27 -30.22
C ASP A 137 -14.38 10.53 -31.10
N SER A 138 -14.16 10.68 -32.44
CA SER A 138 -15.24 10.89 -33.40
C SER A 138 -16.21 9.71 -33.50
N ASP A 139 -15.81 8.52 -33.04
CA ASP A 139 -16.58 7.27 -33.13
C ASP A 139 -17.30 6.96 -31.79
N GLY A 140 -17.16 7.84 -30.78
CA GLY A 140 -17.83 7.74 -29.49
C GLY A 140 -17.11 6.88 -28.44
N ALA A 141 -15.88 6.43 -28.69
CA ALA A 141 -15.07 5.81 -27.66
C ALA A 141 -14.64 6.85 -26.61
N PHE A 142 -14.48 6.40 -25.37
CA PHE A 142 -14.21 7.30 -24.23
C PHE A 142 -13.14 6.76 -23.28
N GLY A 143 -12.48 7.69 -22.58
CA GLY A 143 -11.60 7.42 -21.44
C GLY A 143 -12.04 8.23 -20.24
N PHE A 144 -12.12 7.58 -19.08
CA PHE A 144 -12.59 8.21 -17.86
C PHE A 144 -11.85 7.69 -16.61
N VAL A 145 -11.57 8.60 -15.64
CA VAL A 145 -10.87 8.26 -14.38
C VAL A 145 -11.68 8.73 -13.18
N ILE A 146 -11.92 7.82 -12.26
CA ILE A 146 -12.42 8.10 -10.90
C ILE A 146 -11.24 7.99 -9.94
N ASN A 147 -10.92 9.07 -9.23
CA ASN A 147 -9.77 9.07 -8.32
C ASN A 147 -10.01 10.03 -7.15
N ASN A 148 -9.81 9.54 -5.94
CA ASN A 148 -10.00 10.28 -4.70
C ASN A 148 -8.89 11.30 -4.38
N GLN A 149 -7.82 11.36 -5.17
CA GLN A 149 -6.71 12.31 -5.01
C GLN A 149 -6.88 13.58 -5.84
N TYR A 150 -7.96 13.71 -6.61
CA TYR A 150 -8.23 14.95 -7.32
C TYR A 150 -8.42 16.13 -6.34
N PRO A 151 -7.91 17.33 -6.66
CA PRO A 151 -7.97 18.50 -5.77
C PRO A 151 -9.39 18.97 -5.41
N PHE A 152 -10.37 18.55 -6.19
CA PHE A 152 -11.78 18.88 -5.99
C PHE A 152 -12.53 17.82 -5.16
N GLU A 153 -11.89 16.69 -4.87
CA GLU A 153 -12.46 15.70 -3.96
C GLU A 153 -12.26 16.11 -2.51
N ASP A 154 -13.07 15.55 -1.61
CA ASP A 154 -12.95 15.86 -0.20
C ASP A 154 -11.66 15.26 0.35
N PRO A 155 -10.78 16.06 0.97
CA PRO A 155 -9.52 15.57 1.55
C PRO A 155 -9.71 14.44 2.57
N GLU A 156 -10.89 14.33 3.20
CA GLU A 156 -11.22 13.24 4.13
C GLU A 156 -11.23 11.86 3.45
N TRP A 157 -11.35 11.80 2.12
CA TRP A 157 -11.39 10.57 1.35
C TRP A 157 -10.02 10.10 0.83
N THR A 158 -9.00 10.94 0.94
CA THR A 158 -7.66 10.64 0.40
C THR A 158 -6.98 9.44 1.05
N PHE A 159 -7.49 8.94 2.17
CA PHE A 159 -6.97 7.73 2.84
C PHE A 159 -7.32 6.43 2.12
N GLN A 160 -8.32 6.43 1.24
CA GLN A 160 -8.79 5.22 0.57
C GLN A 160 -7.69 4.55 -0.25
N SER A 161 -7.77 3.24 -0.36
CA SER A 161 -7.05 2.39 -1.31
C SER A 161 -7.86 2.24 -2.60
N GLY A 162 -7.32 1.61 -3.64
CA GLY A 162 -8.05 1.32 -4.88
C GLY A 162 -9.31 0.51 -4.62
N MET A 163 -9.23 -0.51 -3.75
CA MET A 163 -10.41 -1.24 -3.29
C MET A 163 -11.41 -0.35 -2.55
N GLY A 164 -10.93 0.63 -1.78
CA GLY A 164 -11.79 1.58 -1.10
C GLY A 164 -12.59 2.46 -2.05
N VAL A 165 -11.95 3.00 -3.08
CA VAL A 165 -12.63 3.79 -4.13
C VAL A 165 -13.64 2.92 -4.89
N LEU A 166 -13.23 1.72 -5.28
CA LEU A 166 -14.09 0.75 -5.96
C LEU A 166 -15.31 0.34 -5.11
N TYR A 167 -15.11 0.13 -3.80
CA TYR A 167 -16.18 -0.19 -2.85
C TYR A 167 -17.28 0.89 -2.86
N HIS A 168 -16.90 2.15 -2.93
CA HIS A 168 -17.88 3.24 -3.03
C HIS A 168 -18.55 3.29 -4.40
N CYS A 169 -17.84 3.05 -5.50
CA CYS A 169 -18.42 2.97 -6.84
C CYS A 169 -19.50 1.87 -6.93
N ILE A 170 -19.18 0.67 -6.50
CA ILE A 170 -20.10 -0.46 -6.50
C ILE A 170 -21.27 -0.22 -5.50
N GLY A 171 -20.96 0.32 -4.33
CA GLY A 171 -21.96 0.62 -3.33
C GLY A 171 -23.00 1.62 -3.81
N GLU A 172 -22.54 2.68 -4.48
CA GLU A 172 -23.44 3.69 -5.07
C GLU A 172 -24.26 3.11 -6.25
N TYR A 173 -23.64 2.24 -7.07
CA TYR A 173 -24.38 1.50 -8.08
C TYR A 173 -25.56 0.72 -7.47
N TYR A 174 -25.34 -0.05 -6.40
CA TYR A 174 -26.41 -0.81 -5.74
C TYR A 174 -27.47 0.13 -5.13
N ARG A 175 -27.05 1.25 -4.58
CA ARG A 175 -27.96 2.25 -4.01
C ARG A 175 -28.87 2.86 -5.09
N GLN A 176 -28.30 3.29 -6.21
CA GLN A 176 -29.08 3.94 -7.27
C GLN A 176 -29.92 2.97 -8.08
N VAL A 177 -29.36 1.79 -8.41
CA VAL A 177 -30.04 0.85 -9.31
C VAL A 177 -31.05 -0.05 -8.59
N TYR A 178 -30.77 -0.39 -7.32
CA TYR A 178 -31.58 -1.35 -6.56
C TYR A 178 -32.15 -0.81 -5.25
N ASP A 179 -31.90 0.45 -4.91
CA ASP A 179 -32.26 1.05 -3.60
C ASP A 179 -31.75 0.19 -2.42
N SER A 180 -30.50 -0.29 -2.51
CA SER A 180 -29.94 -1.25 -1.57
C SER A 180 -28.57 -0.80 -1.05
N THR A 181 -28.37 -0.91 0.27
CA THR A 181 -27.08 -0.71 0.96
C THR A 181 -26.37 -2.03 1.29
N GLU A 182 -26.92 -3.17 0.89
CA GLU A 182 -26.42 -4.51 1.28
C GLU A 182 -24.92 -4.68 0.97
N TYR A 183 -24.45 -4.16 -0.15
CA TYR A 183 -23.04 -4.22 -0.51
C TYR A 183 -22.16 -3.40 0.45
N LEU A 184 -22.59 -2.19 0.79
CA LEU A 184 -21.90 -1.28 1.71
C LEU A 184 -21.92 -1.80 3.15
N ASP A 185 -22.95 -2.55 3.53
CA ASP A 185 -23.08 -3.15 4.86
C ASP A 185 -22.41 -4.52 4.97
N ASN A 186 -21.92 -5.07 3.85
CA ASN A 186 -21.29 -6.38 3.83
C ASN A 186 -19.97 -6.39 4.62
N LYS A 187 -19.93 -7.20 5.68
CA LYS A 187 -18.77 -7.27 6.58
C LYS A 187 -17.51 -7.77 5.89
N THR A 188 -17.63 -8.73 4.96
CA THR A 188 -16.49 -9.28 4.23
C THR A 188 -15.91 -8.21 3.29
N THR A 189 -16.75 -7.51 2.52
CA THR A 189 -16.30 -6.44 1.64
C THR A 189 -15.61 -5.30 2.42
N ARG A 190 -16.20 -4.89 3.55
CA ARG A 190 -15.58 -3.89 4.43
C ARG A 190 -14.25 -4.37 5.02
N ALA A 191 -14.15 -5.65 5.38
CA ALA A 191 -12.89 -6.25 5.84
C ALA A 191 -11.83 -6.27 4.73
N LEU A 192 -12.21 -6.50 3.48
CA LEU A 192 -11.30 -6.42 2.33
C LEU A 192 -10.78 -5.00 2.10
N VAL A 193 -11.61 -3.96 2.24
CA VAL A 193 -11.13 -2.57 2.25
C VAL A 193 -10.12 -2.37 3.39
N GLY A 194 -10.39 -2.86 4.60
CA GLY A 194 -9.45 -2.79 5.72
C GLY A 194 -8.12 -3.51 5.44
N LEU A 195 -8.16 -4.66 4.76
CA LEU A 195 -6.97 -5.39 4.33
C LEU A 195 -6.12 -4.57 3.35
N THR A 196 -6.75 -3.97 2.35
CA THR A 196 -6.05 -3.20 1.33
C THR A 196 -5.50 -1.89 1.88
N LEU A 197 -6.19 -1.21 2.78
CA LEU A 197 -5.65 -0.04 3.51
C LEU A 197 -4.34 -0.38 4.26
N LEU A 198 -4.25 -1.58 4.84
CA LEU A 198 -3.02 -2.02 5.52
C LEU A 198 -1.94 -2.44 4.53
N SER A 199 -2.29 -3.19 3.49
CA SER A 199 -1.30 -3.72 2.54
C SER A 199 -0.65 -2.62 1.69
N ASP A 200 -1.40 -1.55 1.39
CA ASP A 200 -0.93 -0.37 0.67
C ASP A 200 -0.39 0.75 1.60
N VAL A 201 -0.31 0.48 2.89
CA VAL A 201 0.27 1.40 3.89
C VAL A 201 -0.40 2.78 3.87
N ARG A 202 -1.73 2.82 3.73
CA ARG A 202 -2.51 4.06 3.71
C ARG A 202 -2.59 4.72 5.10
N ASN A 203 -2.99 5.99 5.14
CA ASN A 203 -3.22 6.70 6.39
C ASN A 203 -4.44 6.16 7.13
N ILE A 204 -4.22 5.28 8.10
CA ILE A 204 -5.26 4.62 8.90
C ILE A 204 -5.65 5.40 10.17
N GLU A 205 -5.10 6.58 10.39
CA GLU A 205 -5.43 7.43 11.56
C GLU A 205 -6.76 8.15 11.37
N MET A 206 -7.22 8.27 10.14
CA MET A 206 -8.52 8.85 9.83
C MET A 206 -9.63 8.07 10.52
N PRO A 207 -10.57 8.75 11.19
CA PRO A 207 -11.71 8.10 11.88
C PRO A 207 -12.47 7.14 10.95
N GLU A 208 -12.53 7.49 9.70
CA GLU A 208 -13.22 6.78 8.64
C GLU A 208 -12.54 5.44 8.31
N ALA A 209 -11.22 5.39 8.29
CA ALA A 209 -10.49 4.15 8.09
C ALA A 209 -10.78 3.12 9.18
N ARG A 210 -11.05 3.58 10.41
CA ARG A 210 -11.28 2.69 11.57
C ARG A 210 -12.42 1.71 11.36
N GLN A 211 -13.51 2.11 10.72
CA GLN A 211 -14.64 1.21 10.50
C GLN A 211 -14.27 0.00 9.61
N PHE A 212 -13.38 0.19 8.64
CA PHE A 212 -12.89 -0.89 7.79
C PHE A 212 -11.89 -1.78 8.53
N LEU A 213 -11.03 -1.18 9.34
CA LEU A 213 -10.11 -1.92 10.20
C LEU A 213 -10.84 -2.71 11.27
N ASP A 214 -11.87 -2.13 11.90
CA ASP A 214 -12.71 -2.83 12.85
C ASP A 214 -13.44 -4.01 12.19
N ALA A 215 -13.94 -3.82 10.97
CA ALA A 215 -14.53 -4.90 10.19
C ALA A 215 -13.52 -6.04 9.91
N LEU A 216 -12.27 -5.70 9.58
CA LEU A 216 -11.21 -6.69 9.37
C LEU A 216 -10.82 -7.41 10.67
N TYR A 217 -10.58 -6.67 11.75
CA TYR A 217 -10.09 -7.23 13.02
C TYR A 217 -11.13 -8.07 13.77
N THR A 218 -12.41 -7.76 13.55
CA THR A 218 -13.52 -8.48 14.19
C THR A 218 -14.21 -9.48 13.25
N HIS A 219 -13.70 -9.61 12.01
CA HIS A 219 -14.27 -10.57 11.06
C HIS A 219 -14.10 -12.00 11.59
N PRO A 220 -15.16 -12.82 11.62
CA PRO A 220 -14.99 -14.24 11.87
C PRO A 220 -14.07 -14.83 10.80
N ASN A 221 -13.10 -15.66 11.23
CA ASN A 221 -12.12 -16.26 10.32
C ASN A 221 -12.75 -17.39 9.50
N GLU A 222 -13.75 -17.08 8.71
CA GLU A 222 -14.52 -17.99 7.88
C GLU A 222 -14.72 -17.42 6.48
N GLY A 223 -15.25 -18.21 5.57
CA GLY A 223 -15.48 -17.81 4.19
C GLY A 223 -14.19 -17.36 3.51
N TYR A 224 -14.26 -16.29 2.75
CA TYR A 224 -13.10 -15.82 1.99
C TYR A 224 -11.96 -15.26 2.85
N ILE A 225 -12.26 -14.55 3.93
CA ILE A 225 -11.22 -14.08 4.88
C ILE A 225 -10.53 -15.27 5.55
N GLY A 226 -11.30 -16.29 5.98
CA GLY A 226 -10.74 -17.54 6.51
C GLY A 226 -9.81 -18.23 5.51
N TYR A 227 -10.24 -18.33 4.25
CA TYR A 227 -9.42 -18.86 3.17
C TYR A 227 -8.10 -18.11 3.01
N LEU A 228 -8.12 -16.77 2.99
CA LEU A 228 -6.89 -15.96 2.88
C LEU A 228 -5.93 -16.23 4.05
N ILE A 229 -6.45 -16.35 5.27
CA ILE A 229 -5.65 -16.65 6.47
C ILE A 229 -5.04 -18.06 6.38
N GLU A 230 -5.85 -19.07 6.12
CA GLU A 230 -5.42 -20.47 6.09
C GLU A 230 -4.37 -20.71 5.01
N SER A 231 -4.55 -20.11 3.83
CA SER A 231 -3.67 -20.32 2.70
C SER A 231 -2.26 -19.74 2.88
N VAL A 232 -2.09 -18.73 3.74
CA VAL A 232 -0.76 -18.16 4.05
C VAL A 232 -0.09 -18.79 5.26
N LEU A 233 -0.81 -19.59 6.04
CA LEU A 233 -0.23 -20.29 7.19
C LEU A 233 0.57 -21.52 6.73
N SER A 234 1.65 -21.80 7.46
CA SER A 234 2.38 -23.06 7.26
C SER A 234 1.51 -24.24 7.69
N LYS A 235 1.72 -25.40 7.05
CA LYS A 235 1.04 -26.66 7.42
C LYS A 235 1.26 -27.07 8.88
N ASP A 236 2.33 -26.58 9.51
CA ASP A 236 2.70 -26.87 10.90
C ASP A 236 2.07 -25.88 11.90
N TYR A 237 1.18 -24.98 11.43
CA TYR A 237 0.49 -24.05 12.31
C TYR A 237 -0.59 -24.78 13.10
N THR A 238 -0.31 -25.04 14.38
CA THR A 238 -1.19 -25.85 15.27
C THR A 238 -2.07 -25.02 16.20
N PHE A 239 -1.89 -23.70 16.22
CA PHE A 239 -2.72 -22.80 17.02
C PHE A 239 -3.96 -22.39 16.20
N GLY A 240 -5.07 -22.08 16.87
CA GLY A 240 -6.29 -21.61 16.20
C GLY A 240 -6.00 -20.45 15.22
N LEU A 241 -6.86 -20.27 14.20
CA LEU A 241 -6.65 -19.27 13.16
C LEU A 241 -6.38 -17.89 13.78
N PRO A 242 -5.29 -17.21 13.38
CA PRO A 242 -5.00 -15.86 13.85
C PRO A 242 -6.05 -14.90 13.31
N CYS A 243 -6.32 -13.82 14.03
CA CYS A 243 -7.08 -12.71 13.50
C CYS A 243 -6.30 -12.05 12.32
N MET A 244 -7.01 -11.62 11.30
CA MET A 244 -6.45 -10.80 10.20
C MET A 244 -6.16 -9.37 10.71
N ASP A 245 -5.37 -9.26 11.75
CA ASP A 245 -4.96 -7.99 12.30
C ASP A 245 -3.75 -7.40 11.56
N ARG A 246 -3.41 -6.16 11.89
CA ARG A 246 -2.30 -5.44 11.29
C ARG A 246 -0.98 -6.22 11.31
N ASN A 247 -0.63 -6.87 12.44
CA ASN A 247 0.62 -7.64 12.49
C ASN A 247 0.59 -8.85 11.56
N PHE A 248 -0.57 -9.51 11.44
CA PHE A 248 -0.71 -10.62 10.51
C PHE A 248 -0.57 -10.13 9.07
N VAL A 249 -1.21 -9.00 8.72
CA VAL A 249 -1.07 -8.40 7.39
C VAL A 249 0.37 -7.97 7.13
N ASP A 250 0.99 -7.18 8.02
CA ASP A 250 2.33 -6.61 7.81
C ASP A 250 3.45 -7.65 7.77
N TYR A 251 3.36 -8.71 8.58
CA TYR A 251 4.47 -9.65 8.79
C TYR A 251 4.24 -11.05 8.23
N THR A 252 3.02 -11.38 7.83
CA THR A 252 2.69 -12.72 7.32
C THR A 252 2.04 -12.65 5.96
N PHE A 253 0.90 -11.98 5.83
CA PHE A 253 0.10 -11.97 4.62
C PHE A 253 0.79 -11.21 3.47
N SER A 254 1.00 -9.90 3.62
CA SER A 254 1.58 -9.05 2.58
C SER A 254 2.99 -9.49 2.16
N PRO A 255 3.91 -9.88 3.06
CA PRO A 255 5.21 -10.38 2.63
C PRO A 255 5.14 -11.64 1.77
N LYS A 256 4.22 -12.57 2.07
CA LYS A 256 4.07 -13.80 1.29
C LYS A 256 3.50 -13.53 -0.10
N VAL A 257 2.40 -12.78 -0.18
CA VAL A 257 1.80 -12.45 -1.49
C VAL A 257 2.76 -11.61 -2.33
N ASN A 258 3.37 -10.59 -1.74
CA ASN A 258 4.35 -9.74 -2.44
C ASN A 258 5.59 -10.51 -2.90
N SER A 259 5.98 -11.62 -2.25
CA SER A 259 7.10 -12.44 -2.71
C SER A 259 6.81 -13.10 -4.07
N LEU A 260 5.57 -13.50 -4.33
CA LEU A 260 5.17 -14.07 -5.62
C LEU A 260 5.42 -13.09 -6.77
N PHE A 261 4.99 -11.84 -6.62
CA PHE A 261 5.24 -10.81 -7.63
C PHE A 261 6.73 -10.54 -7.87
N ARG A 262 7.55 -10.62 -6.80
CA ARG A 262 9.00 -10.43 -6.94
C ARG A 262 9.65 -11.51 -7.79
N PHE A 263 9.16 -12.73 -7.72
CA PHE A 263 9.62 -13.84 -8.56
C PHE A 263 8.84 -14.00 -9.87
N ASN A 264 8.14 -12.97 -10.32
CA ASN A 264 7.30 -12.97 -11.52
C ASN A 264 6.20 -14.07 -11.53
N ARG A 265 5.75 -14.52 -10.33
CA ARG A 265 4.71 -15.53 -10.16
C ARG A 265 3.33 -14.89 -9.95
N LYS A 266 2.97 -13.96 -10.83
CA LYS A 266 1.63 -13.35 -10.83
C LYS A 266 0.52 -14.38 -10.98
N ASP A 267 0.78 -15.45 -11.75
CA ASP A 267 -0.13 -16.56 -11.93
C ASP A 267 -0.60 -17.15 -10.60
N LEU A 268 0.33 -17.39 -9.68
CA LEU A 268 0.02 -17.88 -8.34
C LEU A 268 -0.65 -16.82 -7.46
N ALA A 269 -0.21 -15.56 -7.55
CA ALA A 269 -0.84 -14.47 -6.79
C ALA A 269 -2.30 -14.26 -7.22
N CYS A 270 -2.58 -14.23 -8.53
CA CYS A 270 -3.93 -14.14 -9.06
C CYS A 270 -4.76 -15.37 -8.64
N ALA A 271 -4.27 -16.59 -8.85
CA ALA A 271 -4.98 -17.81 -8.48
C ALA A 271 -5.32 -17.82 -6.97
N PHE A 272 -4.39 -17.39 -6.12
CA PHE A 272 -4.61 -17.26 -4.69
C PHE A 272 -5.71 -16.24 -4.36
N ILE A 273 -5.59 -15.01 -4.85
CA ILE A 273 -6.58 -13.96 -4.52
C ILE A 273 -7.95 -14.25 -5.15
N LEU A 274 -8.00 -14.86 -6.34
CA LEU A 274 -9.27 -15.25 -6.95
C LEU A 274 -9.93 -16.47 -6.29
N GLY A 275 -9.26 -17.13 -5.34
CA GLY A 275 -9.85 -18.23 -4.56
C GLY A 275 -9.74 -19.60 -5.24
N TYR A 276 -8.87 -19.76 -6.24
CA TYR A 276 -8.69 -21.03 -6.95
C TYR A 276 -7.84 -22.09 -6.20
N GLY A 277 -7.50 -21.82 -4.93
CA GLY A 277 -7.00 -22.87 -4.03
C GLY A 277 -5.58 -23.36 -4.30
N TYR A 278 -4.63 -22.47 -4.58
CA TYR A 278 -3.22 -22.82 -4.67
C TYR A 278 -2.55 -22.73 -3.30
N PRO A 279 -1.84 -23.79 -2.84
CA PRO A 279 -0.94 -23.64 -1.70
C PRO A 279 0.17 -22.67 -2.12
N LEU A 280 0.29 -21.57 -1.38
CA LEU A 280 1.43 -20.66 -1.55
C LEU A 280 2.69 -21.47 -1.20
N GLU A 281 3.56 -21.68 -2.19
CA GLU A 281 4.90 -22.19 -1.93
C GLU A 281 5.63 -21.19 -1.04
N ASP A 282 6.68 -21.61 -0.32
CA ASP A 282 7.38 -20.73 0.61
C ASP A 282 8.33 -19.75 -0.12
N TYR A 283 7.73 -18.92 -1.00
CA TYR A 283 8.44 -17.85 -1.71
C TYR A 283 9.02 -16.80 -0.76
N GLN A 284 8.52 -16.68 0.46
CA GLN A 284 9.11 -15.79 1.46
C GLN A 284 10.49 -16.29 1.92
N THR A 285 10.69 -17.60 2.02
CA THR A 285 12.00 -18.17 2.30
C THR A 285 12.97 -17.98 1.13
N LEU A 286 12.52 -18.30 -0.09
CA LEU A 286 13.30 -18.03 -1.30
C LEU A 286 13.67 -16.55 -1.44
N GLN A 287 12.74 -15.65 -1.15
CA GLN A 287 13.00 -14.20 -1.14
C GLN A 287 14.11 -13.84 -0.14
N ARG A 288 14.08 -14.39 1.07
CA ARG A 288 15.10 -14.11 2.08
C ARG A 288 16.47 -14.60 1.62
N GLU A 289 16.55 -15.85 1.13
CA GLU A 289 17.78 -16.45 0.62
C GLU A 289 18.35 -15.66 -0.57
N PHE A 290 17.50 -15.27 -1.51
CA PHE A 290 17.93 -14.47 -2.65
C PHE A 290 18.40 -13.07 -2.24
N VAL A 291 17.73 -12.41 -1.30
CA VAL A 291 18.18 -11.11 -0.78
C VAL A 291 19.52 -11.25 -0.04
N GLU A 292 19.72 -12.29 0.76
CA GLU A 292 20.99 -12.55 1.42
C GLU A 292 22.12 -12.80 0.40
N TYR A 293 21.82 -13.51 -0.68
CA TYR A 293 22.75 -13.68 -1.80
C TYR A 293 23.11 -12.34 -2.46
N LEU A 294 22.09 -11.51 -2.77
CA LEU A 294 22.33 -10.19 -3.36
C LEU A 294 23.17 -9.30 -2.42
N GLU A 295 22.89 -9.30 -1.11
CA GLU A 295 23.63 -8.53 -0.12
C GLU A 295 25.12 -8.87 -0.06
N GLY A 296 25.48 -10.10 -0.39
CA GLY A 296 26.88 -10.53 -0.51
C GLY A 296 27.61 -9.96 -1.74
N ASN A 297 26.87 -9.42 -2.71
CA ASN A 297 27.42 -9.01 -4.02
C ASN A 297 27.18 -7.53 -4.37
N ILE A 298 26.49 -6.75 -3.51
CA ILE A 298 26.23 -5.33 -3.78
C ILE A 298 27.46 -4.46 -3.56
N THR A 299 27.53 -3.37 -4.32
CA THR A 299 28.46 -2.27 -4.08
C THR A 299 27.71 -1.09 -3.44
N LYS A 300 28.30 -0.51 -2.40
CA LYS A 300 27.71 0.65 -1.69
C LYS A 300 28.58 1.87 -1.84
N LYS A 301 27.91 3.02 -2.05
CA LYS A 301 28.52 4.32 -1.99
C LYS A 301 27.74 5.16 -0.97
N GLU A 302 28.37 5.46 0.14
CA GLU A 302 27.75 6.09 1.29
C GLU A 302 28.10 7.57 1.39
N TYR A 303 27.10 8.41 1.59
CA TYR A 303 27.20 9.83 1.91
C TYR A 303 26.44 10.08 3.22
N PRO A 304 26.61 11.24 3.86
CA PRO A 304 25.99 11.52 5.16
C PRO A 304 24.47 11.27 5.25
N ASN A 305 23.72 11.60 4.17
CA ASN A 305 22.27 11.52 4.19
C ASN A 305 21.67 10.66 3.05
N ILE A 306 22.52 10.07 2.22
CA ILE A 306 22.08 9.18 1.14
C ILE A 306 23.08 8.04 0.91
N THR A 307 22.57 6.86 0.70
CA THR A 307 23.36 5.69 0.30
C THR A 307 22.91 5.20 -1.07
N PHE A 308 23.86 4.97 -1.96
CA PHE A 308 23.63 4.34 -3.26
C PHE A 308 24.06 2.88 -3.19
N ILE A 309 23.19 1.99 -3.70
CA ILE A 309 23.43 0.54 -3.71
C ILE A 309 23.33 0.07 -5.15
N GLU A 310 24.44 -0.41 -5.67
CA GLU A 310 24.50 -1.06 -6.98
C GLU A 310 24.36 -2.57 -6.81
N ILE A 311 23.48 -3.18 -7.60
CA ILE A 311 23.28 -4.62 -7.70
C ILE A 311 23.82 -5.03 -9.07
N PRO A 312 25.02 -5.62 -9.15
CA PRO A 312 25.58 -6.03 -10.43
C PRO A 312 24.92 -7.29 -10.97
N SER A 313 24.87 -7.43 -12.29
CA SER A 313 24.41 -8.66 -12.95
C SER A 313 25.36 -9.84 -12.79
N THR A 314 26.60 -9.57 -12.41
CA THR A 314 27.65 -10.59 -12.25
C THR A 314 27.24 -11.66 -11.26
N GLY A 315 27.28 -12.92 -11.71
CA GLY A 315 26.90 -14.07 -10.90
C GLY A 315 25.42 -14.42 -10.89
N LEU A 316 24.56 -13.60 -11.52
CA LEU A 316 23.15 -13.90 -11.71
C LEU A 316 22.94 -14.75 -12.97
N SER A 317 22.09 -15.76 -12.89
CA SER A 317 21.57 -16.49 -14.03
C SER A 317 20.62 -15.61 -14.84
N GLU A 318 20.33 -15.96 -16.09
CA GLU A 318 19.38 -15.23 -16.95
C GLU A 318 17.96 -15.20 -16.34
N ASP A 319 17.56 -16.25 -15.65
CA ASP A 319 16.29 -16.28 -14.93
C ASP A 319 16.27 -15.25 -13.79
N GLU A 320 17.33 -15.21 -12.96
CA GLU A 320 17.48 -14.24 -11.87
C GLU A 320 17.54 -12.79 -12.37
N LYS A 321 18.20 -12.54 -13.49
CA LYS A 321 18.20 -11.22 -14.14
C LYS A 321 16.80 -10.77 -14.51
N SER A 322 15.91 -11.69 -14.90
CA SER A 322 14.54 -11.37 -15.28
C SER A 322 13.68 -10.79 -14.15
N TYR A 323 14.01 -11.12 -12.89
CA TYR A 323 13.22 -10.67 -11.75
C TYR A 323 14.03 -9.86 -10.69
N VAL A 324 15.35 -9.76 -10.78
CA VAL A 324 16.19 -9.05 -9.78
C VAL A 324 15.74 -7.60 -9.58
N THR A 325 15.27 -6.92 -10.61
CA THR A 325 14.77 -5.54 -10.53
C THR A 325 13.58 -5.39 -9.56
N ASN A 326 12.82 -6.46 -9.33
CA ASN A 326 11.71 -6.47 -8.37
C ASN A 326 12.19 -6.48 -6.91
N PHE A 327 13.48 -6.76 -6.67
CA PHE A 327 14.11 -6.79 -5.34
C PHE A 327 14.81 -5.48 -4.97
N VAL A 328 15.06 -4.61 -5.94
CA VAL A 328 15.79 -3.35 -5.73
C VAL A 328 15.17 -2.52 -4.60
N GLY A 329 13.85 -2.36 -4.58
CA GLY A 329 13.16 -1.62 -3.53
C GLY A 329 13.19 -2.31 -2.16
N LEU A 330 13.23 -3.66 -2.12
CA LEU A 330 13.36 -4.40 -0.88
C LEU A 330 14.77 -4.24 -0.28
N LEU A 331 15.81 -4.29 -1.12
CA LEU A 331 17.17 -4.00 -0.71
C LEU A 331 17.31 -2.57 -0.20
N ALA A 332 16.81 -1.58 -0.94
CA ALA A 332 16.83 -0.20 -0.48
C ALA A 332 16.21 -0.05 0.92
N SER A 333 15.07 -0.72 1.17
CA SER A 333 14.37 -0.67 2.47
C SER A 333 15.17 -1.26 3.63
N ARG A 334 16.16 -2.12 3.38
CA ARG A 334 16.99 -2.71 4.45
C ARG A 334 18.07 -1.77 4.98
N TYR A 335 18.45 -0.78 4.17
CA TYR A 335 19.56 0.14 4.47
C TYR A 335 19.09 1.56 4.81
N VAL A 336 17.81 1.85 4.65
CA VAL A 336 17.26 3.15 5.06
C VAL A 336 17.27 3.28 6.58
N THR A 337 17.66 4.46 7.07
CA THR A 337 17.66 4.81 8.50
C THR A 337 16.95 6.14 8.74
N SER A 338 16.86 6.59 9.98
CA SER A 338 16.31 7.90 10.32
C SER A 338 17.12 9.08 9.77
N SER A 339 18.39 8.86 9.46
CA SER A 339 19.32 9.91 9.04
C SER A 339 19.76 9.80 7.58
N ASN A 340 19.33 8.76 6.86
CA ASN A 340 19.66 8.60 5.46
C ASN A 340 18.50 8.06 4.62
N VAL A 341 18.54 8.36 3.35
CA VAL A 341 17.73 7.74 2.31
C VAL A 341 18.58 6.79 1.47
N VAL A 342 17.94 5.90 0.73
CA VAL A 342 18.65 4.91 -0.09
C VAL A 342 18.10 4.90 -1.51
N ILE A 343 19.00 4.95 -2.48
CA ILE A 343 18.71 4.63 -3.88
C ILE A 343 19.45 3.33 -4.22
N ALA A 344 18.70 2.28 -4.49
CA ALA A 344 19.25 1.04 -5.02
C ALA A 344 18.93 0.92 -6.52
N TYR A 345 19.86 0.37 -7.31
CA TYR A 345 19.69 0.20 -8.75
C TYR A 345 20.38 -1.07 -9.24
N TYR A 346 19.86 -1.62 -10.32
CA TYR A 346 20.45 -2.77 -11.01
C TYR A 346 21.35 -2.29 -12.15
N SER A 347 22.49 -2.98 -12.32
CA SER A 347 23.47 -2.71 -13.36
C SER A 347 23.83 -4.01 -14.11
N ASP A 348 23.69 -4.00 -15.42
CA ASP A 348 24.09 -5.07 -16.32
C ASP A 348 25.09 -4.56 -17.36
N ASP A 349 26.38 -4.87 -17.16
CA ASP A 349 27.49 -4.43 -18.03
C ASP A 349 27.47 -2.94 -18.42
N GLY A 350 27.15 -2.07 -17.45
CA GLY A 350 27.06 -0.62 -17.65
C GLY A 350 25.74 -0.15 -18.27
N VAL A 351 24.80 -1.04 -18.49
CA VAL A 351 23.41 -0.71 -18.79
C VAL A 351 22.66 -0.64 -17.48
N TYR A 352 22.13 0.52 -17.17
CA TYR A 352 21.41 0.77 -15.93
C TYR A 352 19.91 0.66 -16.16
N GLY A 353 19.28 -0.07 -15.29
CA GLY A 353 17.85 -0.31 -15.35
C GLY A 353 17.07 0.60 -14.39
N ARG A 354 15.98 0.05 -13.90
CA ARG A 354 15.12 0.68 -12.91
C ARG A 354 15.84 0.80 -11.57
N ALA A 355 15.79 1.99 -10.95
CA ALA A 355 16.20 2.17 -9.57
C ALA A 355 14.99 2.28 -8.64
N SER A 356 15.22 2.18 -7.34
CA SER A 356 14.21 2.37 -6.33
C SER A 356 14.73 3.23 -5.21
N PHE A 357 13.96 4.25 -4.87
CA PHE A 357 14.19 5.13 -3.74
C PHE A 357 13.45 4.64 -2.49
N ARG A 358 14.08 4.75 -1.34
CA ARG A 358 13.44 4.59 -0.03
C ARG A 358 13.94 5.68 0.91
N GLY A 359 12.97 6.34 1.54
CA GLY A 359 13.18 7.31 2.62
C GLY A 359 12.33 6.92 3.81
N SER A 360 12.61 7.56 4.93
CA SER A 360 11.99 7.23 6.20
C SER A 360 11.19 8.40 6.80
N ILE A 361 11.30 9.59 6.21
CA ILE A 361 10.67 10.83 6.71
C ILE A 361 9.42 11.12 5.88
N GLN A 362 8.24 11.02 6.49
CA GLN A 362 6.96 11.25 5.79
C GLN A 362 6.63 12.73 5.56
N SER A 363 7.18 13.63 6.36
CA SER A 363 6.97 15.07 6.19
C SER A 363 7.67 15.67 4.97
N ILE A 364 8.51 14.89 4.28
CA ILE A 364 9.23 15.31 3.08
C ILE A 364 8.71 14.52 1.88
N ASP A 365 8.25 15.22 0.86
CA ASP A 365 8.04 14.63 -0.46
C ASP A 365 9.39 14.54 -1.21
N PHE A 366 10.16 13.49 -0.91
CA PHE A 366 11.43 13.23 -1.56
C PHE A 366 11.29 13.04 -3.07
N ARG A 367 10.21 12.43 -3.53
CA ARG A 367 9.97 12.24 -4.97
C ARG A 367 9.92 13.58 -5.69
N ARG A 368 9.07 14.50 -5.21
CA ARG A 368 8.95 15.85 -5.78
C ARG A 368 10.27 16.63 -5.73
N GLU A 369 10.96 16.53 -4.59
CA GLU A 369 12.19 17.27 -4.38
C GLU A 369 13.36 16.75 -5.23
N LEU A 370 13.48 15.44 -5.41
CA LEU A 370 14.56 14.86 -6.22
C LEU A 370 14.25 14.86 -7.72
N ASN A 371 12.98 14.84 -8.12
CA ASN A 371 12.59 15.02 -9.52
C ASN A 371 13.00 16.40 -10.06
N LYS A 372 13.10 17.43 -9.23
CA LYS A 372 13.65 18.74 -9.60
C LYS A 372 15.11 18.66 -10.07
N LEU A 373 15.82 17.59 -9.72
CA LEU A 373 17.20 17.33 -10.16
C LEU A 373 17.29 16.44 -11.41
N GLY A 374 16.16 16.21 -12.09
CA GLY A 374 16.09 15.46 -13.34
C GLY A 374 15.87 13.96 -13.18
N LEU A 375 15.47 13.48 -12.00
CA LEU A 375 15.00 12.11 -11.85
C LEU A 375 13.56 11.96 -12.35
N ASP A 376 13.24 10.81 -12.96
CA ASP A 376 11.87 10.42 -13.29
C ASP A 376 11.37 9.42 -12.21
N GLY A 377 11.06 9.96 -11.05
CA GLY A 377 10.58 9.19 -9.91
C GLY A 377 9.06 9.08 -9.92
N ARG A 378 8.52 7.84 -9.84
CA ARG A 378 7.09 7.53 -9.84
C ARG A 378 6.70 6.64 -8.67
N GLY A 379 5.62 6.98 -7.97
CA GLY A 379 5.15 6.29 -6.76
C GLY A 379 4.94 7.25 -5.59
N HIS A 380 5.04 6.75 -4.35
CA HIS A 380 4.79 7.55 -3.14
C HIS A 380 5.94 8.51 -2.80
N ALA A 381 5.67 9.53 -2.00
CA ALA A 381 6.61 10.59 -1.63
C ALA A 381 7.98 10.09 -1.09
N SER A 382 7.98 8.99 -0.32
CA SER A 382 9.19 8.42 0.31
C SER A 382 9.55 7.01 -0.18
N ALA A 383 8.77 6.42 -1.13
CA ALA A 383 8.99 5.07 -1.65
C ALA A 383 8.54 4.98 -3.11
N TYR A 384 9.47 5.11 -4.04
CA TYR A 384 9.15 5.18 -5.45
C TYR A 384 10.19 4.50 -6.34
N GLY A 385 9.77 4.16 -7.56
CA GLY A 385 10.66 3.72 -8.64
C GLY A 385 11.23 4.92 -9.39
N ILE A 386 12.45 4.80 -9.89
CA ILE A 386 13.10 5.79 -10.75
C ILE A 386 13.33 5.13 -12.09
N LEU A 387 12.76 5.70 -13.14
CA LEU A 387 12.95 5.23 -14.51
C LEU A 387 14.25 5.83 -15.08
N ASN A 388 14.89 5.08 -15.98
CA ASN A 388 16.08 5.54 -16.71
C ASN A 388 17.18 6.12 -15.80
N PHE A 389 17.40 5.53 -14.63
CA PHE A 389 18.43 5.98 -13.71
C PHE A 389 19.81 5.82 -14.32
N GLN A 390 20.56 6.92 -14.42
CA GLN A 390 21.92 6.96 -14.96
C GLN A 390 22.88 7.41 -13.86
N PRO A 391 23.53 6.47 -13.15
CA PRO A 391 24.44 6.80 -12.07
C PRO A 391 25.65 7.56 -12.60
N SER A 392 26.01 8.65 -11.94
CA SER A 392 27.23 9.41 -12.18
C SER A 392 27.67 10.10 -10.89
N GLU A 393 28.95 10.40 -10.78
CA GLU A 393 29.47 11.11 -9.59
C GLU A 393 28.77 12.45 -9.39
N GLN A 394 28.57 13.19 -10.46
CA GLN A 394 27.90 14.49 -10.41
C GLN A 394 26.45 14.37 -9.93
N LEU A 395 25.72 13.33 -10.36
CA LEU A 395 24.36 13.07 -9.89
C LEU A 395 24.37 12.72 -8.41
N PHE A 396 25.27 11.85 -7.97
CA PHE A 396 25.38 11.43 -6.56
C PHE A 396 25.67 12.62 -5.64
N GLU A 397 26.59 13.49 -6.02
CA GLU A 397 26.90 14.72 -5.27
C GLU A 397 25.72 15.68 -5.21
N SER A 398 25.00 15.86 -6.30
CA SER A 398 23.82 16.73 -6.37
C SER A 398 22.69 16.19 -5.47
N LEU A 399 22.44 14.89 -5.52
CA LEU A 399 21.44 14.23 -4.69
C LEU A 399 21.83 14.28 -3.21
N ASN A 400 23.10 14.04 -2.87
CA ASN A 400 23.58 14.15 -1.50
C ASN A 400 23.42 15.58 -0.95
N LYS A 401 23.79 16.59 -1.74
CA LYS A 401 23.60 17.99 -1.35
C LYS A 401 22.13 18.28 -1.04
N ARG A 402 21.21 17.86 -1.94
CA ARG A 402 19.78 18.10 -1.74
C ARG A 402 19.22 17.34 -0.54
N CYS A 403 19.60 16.09 -0.35
CA CYS A 403 19.19 15.33 0.82
C CYS A 403 19.70 16.00 2.12
N THR A 404 20.93 16.46 2.15
CA THR A 404 21.48 17.17 3.32
C THR A 404 20.68 18.43 3.65
N GLU A 405 20.28 19.22 2.65
CA GLU A 405 19.40 20.38 2.83
C GLU A 405 18.04 19.97 3.41
N LEU A 406 17.42 18.94 2.85
CA LEU A 406 16.11 18.45 3.28
C LEU A 406 16.14 17.92 4.71
N PHE A 407 17.19 17.19 5.10
CA PHE A 407 17.35 16.68 6.48
C PHE A 407 17.64 17.80 7.49
N ALA A 408 18.30 18.87 7.08
CA ALA A 408 18.58 20.01 7.96
C ALA A 408 17.30 20.76 8.40
N ASP A 409 16.25 20.71 7.58
CA ASP A 409 14.97 21.38 7.85
C ASP A 409 14.00 20.50 8.68
N VAL A 410 14.34 19.22 8.92
CA VAL A 410 13.51 18.31 9.70
C VAL A 410 13.59 18.66 11.18
N LYS A 411 12.45 19.04 11.74
CA LYS A 411 12.30 19.18 13.19
C LYS A 411 11.78 17.88 13.77
N GLU A 412 12.39 17.43 14.86
CA GLU A 412 11.85 16.32 15.65
C GLU A 412 10.46 16.73 16.17
N GLU A 413 9.43 16.00 15.78
CA GLU A 413 8.08 16.24 16.24
C GLU A 413 7.82 15.41 17.49
N VAL A 414 7.28 16.05 18.53
CA VAL A 414 6.86 15.35 19.75
C VAL A 414 5.37 15.00 19.62
N ILE A 415 5.09 13.71 19.59
CA ILE A 415 3.74 13.20 19.40
C ILE A 415 3.20 12.61 20.70
N PHE A 416 2.03 13.08 21.14
CA PHE A 416 1.31 12.49 22.28
C PHE A 416 0.14 11.65 21.81
N ARG A 417 0.00 10.43 22.39
CA ARG A 417 -1.13 9.54 22.08
C ARG A 417 -1.70 8.91 23.34
N ASP A 418 -3.01 8.92 23.42
CA ASP A 418 -3.74 8.20 24.47
C ASP A 418 -3.93 6.73 24.05
N VAL A 419 -3.60 5.80 24.94
CA VAL A 419 -3.61 4.36 24.67
C VAL A 419 -4.39 3.65 25.76
N PRO A 420 -5.60 3.17 25.49
CA PRO A 420 -6.37 2.39 26.44
C PRO A 420 -5.81 0.98 26.67
N HIS A 421 -5.06 0.44 25.69
CA HIS A 421 -4.40 -0.86 25.77
C HIS A 421 -3.06 -0.84 25.06
N LEU A 422 -1.98 -1.23 25.73
CA LEU A 422 -0.64 -1.30 25.12
C LEU A 422 -0.55 -2.36 24.01
N SER A 423 -1.41 -3.37 24.02
CA SER A 423 -1.49 -4.37 22.96
C SER A 423 -1.88 -3.79 21.59
N LEU A 424 -2.47 -2.60 21.54
CA LEU A 424 -2.70 -1.87 20.28
C LEU A 424 -1.40 -1.36 19.65
N TRP A 425 -0.37 -1.16 20.46
CA TRP A 425 0.94 -0.67 20.04
C TRP A 425 1.98 -1.77 19.90
N ILE A 426 1.98 -2.73 20.83
CA ILE A 426 3.01 -3.76 20.92
C ILE A 426 2.33 -5.11 21.14
N LYS A 427 2.73 -6.11 20.36
CA LYS A 427 2.35 -7.51 20.58
C LYS A 427 3.52 -8.30 21.16
N THR A 428 3.18 -9.28 21.96
CA THR A 428 4.09 -10.21 22.62
C THR A 428 4.01 -11.60 21.96
N PRO A 429 4.56 -11.81 20.76
CA PRO A 429 4.72 -13.17 20.26
C PRO A 429 5.79 -13.89 21.09
N SER A 430 5.78 -15.21 21.09
CA SER A 430 6.71 -16.07 21.83
C SER A 430 8.20 -15.77 21.65
N LYS A 431 8.57 -14.94 20.67
CA LYS A 431 9.95 -14.56 20.33
C LYS A 431 10.33 -13.09 20.66
N GLY A 432 9.54 -12.40 21.48
CA GLY A 432 9.80 -11.02 21.92
C GLY A 432 8.84 -9.99 21.34
N TYR A 433 8.89 -8.76 21.88
CA TYR A 433 7.99 -7.68 21.49
C TYR A 433 8.18 -7.29 20.00
N ARG A 434 7.05 -7.03 19.33
CA ARG A 434 7.01 -6.49 17.99
C ARG A 434 6.02 -5.34 17.93
N THR A 435 6.27 -4.38 17.07
CA THR A 435 5.34 -3.29 16.75
C THR A 435 5.15 -3.20 15.25
N SER A 436 4.13 -2.49 14.79
CA SER A 436 3.87 -2.32 13.36
C SER A 436 5.03 -1.59 12.67
N LYS A 437 5.14 -1.73 11.34
CA LYS A 437 6.13 -0.98 10.55
C LYS A 437 5.97 0.53 10.72
N GLU A 438 4.72 1.00 10.79
CA GLU A 438 4.41 2.39 11.03
C GLU A 438 4.85 2.86 12.40
N ASN A 439 4.59 2.10 13.47
CA ASN A 439 5.09 2.45 14.79
C ASN A 439 6.63 2.40 14.85
N CYS A 440 7.27 1.43 14.17
CA CYS A 440 8.72 1.44 14.00
C CYS A 440 9.18 2.71 13.28
N TYR A 441 8.45 3.10 12.26
CA TYR A 441 8.72 4.33 11.52
C TYR A 441 8.59 5.55 12.42
N LEU A 442 7.45 5.73 13.08
CA LEU A 442 7.20 6.83 14.00
C LEU A 442 8.28 6.92 15.10
N LEU A 443 8.68 5.77 15.67
CA LEU A 443 9.71 5.70 16.70
C LEU A 443 11.12 6.04 16.21
N ASN A 444 11.38 5.92 14.92
CA ASN A 444 12.66 6.30 14.33
C ASN A 444 12.75 7.80 14.00
N HIS A 445 11.61 8.51 13.94
CA HIS A 445 11.58 9.89 13.43
C HIS A 445 10.99 10.90 14.39
N HIS A 446 10.21 10.42 15.37
CA HIS A 446 9.50 11.27 16.29
C HIS A 446 9.70 10.79 17.73
N ARG A 447 9.70 11.70 18.67
CA ARG A 447 9.63 11.37 20.10
C ARG A 447 8.16 11.18 20.46
N ILE A 448 7.74 9.92 20.67
CA ILE A 448 6.36 9.55 20.96
C ILE A 448 6.19 9.31 22.43
N TYR A 449 5.21 9.97 23.04
CA TYR A 449 4.77 9.74 24.39
C TYR A 449 3.38 9.13 24.40
N LEU A 450 3.23 7.95 24.98
CA LEU A 450 1.94 7.29 25.15
C LEU A 450 1.41 7.57 26.54
N ARG A 451 0.22 8.14 26.65
CA ARG A 451 -0.51 8.22 27.88
C ARG A 451 -1.40 6.97 28.02
N TYR A 452 -1.13 6.16 29.05
CA TYR A 452 -1.99 5.03 29.30
C TYR A 452 -3.32 5.50 29.90
N THR A 453 -4.42 5.23 29.23
CA THR A 453 -5.78 5.61 29.63
C THR A 453 -6.63 4.39 30.02
N GLY A 454 -6.02 3.21 30.09
CA GLY A 454 -6.68 1.96 30.47
C GLY A 454 -6.88 1.80 31.97
N ASP A 455 -7.33 0.63 32.38
CA ASP A 455 -7.60 0.30 33.77
C ASP A 455 -6.30 0.10 34.56
N LEU A 456 -5.97 1.08 35.41
CA LEU A 456 -4.76 1.07 36.24
C LEU A 456 -4.69 -0.11 37.21
N SER A 457 -5.84 -0.74 37.56
CA SER A 457 -5.87 -1.93 38.43
C SER A 457 -5.24 -3.16 37.78
N ARG A 458 -5.04 -3.15 36.46
CA ARG A 458 -4.40 -4.22 35.69
C ARG A 458 -2.88 -4.09 35.61
N ILE A 459 -2.32 -3.05 36.21
CA ILE A 459 -0.88 -2.83 36.21
C ILE A 459 -0.26 -3.57 37.38
N GLU A 460 0.58 -4.55 37.09
CA GLU A 460 1.28 -5.32 38.08
C GLU A 460 2.77 -4.96 38.14
N LYS A 461 3.30 -4.64 39.31
CA LYS A 461 4.74 -4.55 39.50
C LYS A 461 5.33 -5.96 39.56
N LYS A 462 6.09 -6.36 38.54
CA LYS A 462 6.69 -7.70 38.43
C LYS A 462 7.96 -7.86 39.22
N ARG A 463 8.87 -6.87 39.13
CA ARG A 463 10.17 -6.86 39.81
C ARG A 463 10.74 -5.43 39.84
N GLY A 464 11.72 -5.23 40.69
CA GLY A 464 12.43 -3.96 40.77
C GLY A 464 13.40 -3.95 41.97
N ASN A 465 14.20 -2.91 42.02
CA ASN A 465 15.08 -2.57 43.11
C ASN A 465 15.07 -1.04 43.31
N ASP A 466 15.99 -0.51 44.09
CA ASP A 466 16.06 0.94 44.37
C ASP A 466 16.36 1.80 43.13
N ARG A 467 16.79 1.18 42.02
CA ARG A 467 17.20 1.90 40.81
C ARG A 467 16.16 1.79 39.66
N TYR A 468 15.36 0.73 39.63
CA TYR A 468 14.36 0.54 38.59
C TYR A 468 13.22 -0.36 39.03
N SER A 469 12.11 -0.22 38.36
CA SER A 469 10.96 -1.13 38.46
C SER A 469 10.55 -1.62 37.08
N ILE A 470 10.00 -2.84 37.01
CA ILE A 470 9.38 -3.40 35.81
C ILE A 470 7.92 -3.67 36.13
N TYR A 471 7.05 -3.09 35.33
CA TYR A 471 5.61 -3.27 35.41
C TYR A 471 5.14 -4.15 34.25
N SER A 472 4.07 -4.90 34.47
CA SER A 472 3.30 -5.56 33.42
C SER A 472 2.02 -4.77 33.22
N VAL A 473 1.82 -4.28 32.00
CA VAL A 473 0.62 -3.56 31.57
C VAL A 473 0.06 -4.31 30.38
N ASP A 474 -1.14 -4.85 30.49
CA ASP A 474 -1.75 -5.71 29.47
C ASP A 474 -0.84 -6.89 29.01
N GLY A 475 -0.03 -7.44 29.92
CA GLY A 475 0.95 -8.49 29.61
C GLY A 475 2.27 -7.98 28.98
N ILE A 476 2.44 -6.67 28.80
CA ILE A 476 3.63 -6.04 28.21
C ILE A 476 4.49 -5.44 29.30
N GLU A 477 5.81 -5.67 29.25
CA GLU A 477 6.75 -5.11 30.22
C GLU A 477 7.03 -3.64 29.93
N VAL A 478 6.86 -2.78 30.95
CA VAL A 478 7.23 -1.36 30.94
C VAL A 478 8.31 -1.15 32.00
N LYS A 479 9.48 -0.70 31.59
CA LYS A 479 10.60 -0.36 32.50
C LYS A 479 10.40 1.03 33.09
N CYS A 480 10.69 1.20 34.34
CA CYS A 480 10.68 2.50 35.01
C CYS A 480 11.98 2.68 35.81
N PHE A 481 12.77 3.68 35.44
CA PHE A 481 14.04 4.00 36.09
C PHE A 481 13.94 5.14 37.11
N ASN A 482 12.72 5.64 37.35
CA ASN A 482 12.45 6.64 38.36
C ASN A 482 11.25 6.17 39.20
N ASN A 483 11.52 5.75 40.43
CA ASN A 483 10.50 5.20 41.33
C ASN A 483 9.46 6.23 41.82
N GLU A 484 9.62 7.52 41.51
CA GLU A 484 8.60 8.54 41.76
C GLU A 484 7.54 8.62 40.64
N LEU A 485 7.79 7.96 39.52
CA LEU A 485 6.86 7.94 38.41
C LEU A 485 5.82 6.84 38.60
N THR A 486 4.58 7.20 38.34
CA THR A 486 3.42 6.29 38.25
C THR A 486 2.79 6.42 36.87
N PHE A 487 1.88 5.50 36.54
CA PHE A 487 1.14 5.59 35.28
C PHE A 487 0.11 6.73 35.26
N GLU A 488 -0.13 7.37 36.42
CA GLU A 488 -1.01 8.55 36.53
C GLU A 488 -0.26 9.85 36.19
N ASN A 489 1.04 9.92 36.50
CA ASN A 489 1.88 11.13 36.33
C ASN A 489 3.01 10.97 35.33
N GLY A 490 3.18 9.79 34.77
CA GLY A 490 4.20 9.47 33.79
C GLY A 490 3.60 9.17 32.41
N LEU A 491 4.44 9.26 31.40
CA LEU A 491 4.15 8.87 30.03
C LEU A 491 4.99 7.67 29.66
N ILE A 492 4.45 6.79 28.80
CA ILE A 492 5.22 5.67 28.30
C ILE A 492 5.97 6.15 27.06
N LEU A 493 7.28 6.09 27.10
CA LEU A 493 8.17 6.37 25.98
C LEU A 493 8.55 5.04 25.30
N PRO A 494 7.99 4.73 24.14
CA PRO A 494 8.44 3.61 23.33
C PRO A 494 9.75 3.96 22.64
N MET A 495 10.68 3.01 22.61
CA MET A 495 11.98 3.14 21.95
C MET A 495 12.29 1.86 21.19
N LEU A 496 13.19 1.94 20.21
CA LEU A 496 13.71 0.77 19.51
C LEU A 496 15.13 0.44 20.01
N GLU A 497 15.29 -0.70 20.69
CA GLU A 497 16.60 -1.25 21.02
C GLU A 497 16.90 -2.42 20.08
N LYS A 498 17.91 -2.28 19.21
CA LYS A 498 18.28 -3.30 18.22
C LYS A 498 17.09 -3.75 17.36
N GLY A 499 16.25 -2.80 16.93
CA GLY A 499 15.05 -3.05 16.12
C GLY A 499 13.88 -3.70 16.88
N ARG A 500 13.94 -3.77 18.21
CA ARG A 500 12.83 -4.28 19.03
C ARG A 500 12.25 -3.18 19.92
N PRO A 501 10.93 -3.07 20.01
CA PRO A 501 10.32 -2.06 20.87
C PRO A 501 10.57 -2.37 22.35
N VAL A 502 10.98 -1.34 23.06
CA VAL A 502 11.12 -1.31 24.52
C VAL A 502 10.31 -0.15 25.04
N LEU A 503 9.54 -0.36 26.09
CA LEU A 503 8.74 0.69 26.73
C LEU A 503 9.37 1.15 28.03
N GLN A 504 9.47 2.45 28.20
CA GLN A 504 9.95 3.07 29.42
C GLN A 504 8.94 4.08 29.95
N LEU A 505 8.65 4.05 31.25
CA LEU A 505 7.91 5.11 31.91
C LEU A 505 8.85 6.30 32.14
N ALA A 506 8.50 7.48 31.63
CA ALA A 506 9.32 8.68 31.64
C ALA A 506 8.49 9.92 32.01
N ARG A 507 9.17 10.98 32.46
CA ARG A 507 8.57 12.33 32.51
C ARG A 507 8.67 12.96 31.13
N PHE A 508 7.68 13.77 30.80
CA PHE A 508 7.83 14.69 29.68
C PHE A 508 8.82 15.77 30.10
N ILE A 509 9.87 15.96 29.32
CA ILE A 509 10.85 17.02 29.49
C ILE A 509 10.68 17.93 28.29
N ASP A 510 10.13 19.13 28.52
CA ASP A 510 10.18 20.23 27.55
C ASP A 510 11.65 20.74 27.56
N GLU A 511 12.39 20.48 26.50
CA GLU A 511 13.71 21.09 26.29
C GLU A 511 13.58 22.36 25.45
#